data_3da188549bf7e296a3816adabe7148ba
#
_entry.id   3da188549bf7e296a3816adabe7148ba
#
_cell.length_a   1.000
_cell.length_b   1.000
_cell.length_c   1.000
_cell.angle_alpha   90.00
_cell.angle_beta   90.00
_cell.angle_gamma   90.00
#
_symmetry.space_group_name_H-M   'P 1'
#
loop_
_entity.id
_entity.type
_entity.pdbx_description
1 polymer ?
#
loop_
_entity_poly.entity_id
_entity_poly.type
_entity_poly.pdbx_seq_one_letter_code
_entity_poly.pdbx_strand_id
1 'polypeptide(L)'
;MPYTIGLDFGTDSLRALIVDVDSGEEVGMSVAEYERWKSQKYCNPLNNQFRQHPKDYINAMKKAINQALNSAEDHVRLNVIGIGVDTTGSTPCPVNSAGIPLAMLPEFEENPNAMFHLWKDHTATEEAEEINNANEKSENDYLQYVGGIYSSEWYWAKILHTCRKDRKVRLAAFTWLEHCDWIPFLITGGEDVRQLKRSACAAGHKALWHKDYNGVPVDFLSGLDPVLLNFKYNLLENVFSSEVSAGSLSPFWADQFGLPPAVVVAVGAYDAHMGAVGGEIEPGYLSKVIGTSTCDIMVTPKLEKNILVRGICGQVYGSVLPGMLGLEAGQSAFGDVYAWFKKVINWPLEMIEDQTLRKEIEEAIIPQLTKQAAAISPTVNDMVSLDWMNGRRSPDANQFLKGVVSGLNLGIDAPRIFKSLVEATCFGARSISDRFTDEGIDVKGVIALGGIARKSSYVMQMLSDVLNKPIKVGASDQTCALGAAMFAATAAGKFTSVQEAMSRMGRGFDKTYFPNVERVDIYNILYQKYCELGQTVEKITK
;
A
#
# COMPACT_ATOMS: atom_id res chain seq x y z
N MET A 1 -24.78 -17.11 -13.40
CA MET A 1 -23.50 -16.40 -13.53
C MET A 1 -22.80 -16.48 -12.17
N PRO A 2 -21.52 -16.80 -12.09
CA PRO A 2 -20.78 -16.83 -10.83
C PRO A 2 -20.29 -15.42 -10.45
N TYR A 3 -20.23 -15.16 -9.15
CA TYR A 3 -19.77 -13.89 -8.59
C TYR A 3 -18.62 -14.10 -7.60
N THR A 4 -17.79 -13.09 -7.45
CA THR A 4 -16.78 -13.05 -6.39
C THR A 4 -16.88 -11.78 -5.59
N ILE A 5 -16.44 -11.83 -4.33
CA ILE A 5 -16.39 -10.68 -3.42
C ILE A 5 -14.93 -10.32 -3.19
N GLY A 6 -14.56 -9.08 -3.48
CA GLY A 6 -13.30 -8.49 -3.05
C GLY A 6 -13.51 -7.64 -1.80
N LEU A 7 -12.64 -7.84 -0.81
CA LEU A 7 -12.66 -7.12 0.46
C LEU A 7 -11.37 -6.30 0.59
N ASP A 8 -11.48 -4.97 0.53
CA ASP A 8 -10.39 -4.02 0.71
C ASP A 8 -10.46 -3.39 2.11
N PHE A 9 -9.61 -3.87 3.01
CA PHE A 9 -9.46 -3.34 4.37
C PHE A 9 -8.48 -2.16 4.36
N GLY A 10 -8.98 -0.98 4.02
CA GLY A 10 -8.23 0.25 4.04
C GLY A 10 -7.96 0.79 5.45
N THR A 11 -7.38 2.00 5.53
CA THR A 11 -7.02 2.65 6.82
C THR A 11 -8.24 3.01 7.66
N ASP A 12 -9.29 3.56 7.03
CA ASP A 12 -10.43 4.15 7.75
C ASP A 12 -11.71 3.31 7.65
N SER A 13 -11.76 2.42 6.68
CA SER A 13 -12.95 1.65 6.32
C SER A 13 -12.63 0.40 5.53
N LEU A 14 -13.57 -0.54 5.54
CA LEU A 14 -13.60 -1.69 4.65
C LEU A 14 -14.52 -1.41 3.47
N ARG A 15 -14.06 -1.77 2.27
CA ARG A 15 -14.87 -1.84 1.05
C ARG A 15 -15.15 -3.27 0.68
N ALA A 16 -16.41 -3.59 0.36
CA ALA A 16 -16.81 -4.88 -0.20
C ALA A 16 -17.35 -4.64 -1.61
N LEU A 17 -16.76 -5.30 -2.60
CA LEU A 17 -17.10 -5.22 -4.01
C LEU A 17 -17.54 -6.59 -4.52
N ILE A 18 -18.69 -6.66 -5.18
CA ILE A 18 -19.19 -7.88 -5.81
C ILE A 18 -19.01 -7.74 -7.32
N VAL A 19 -18.36 -8.71 -7.91
CA VAL A 19 -18.01 -8.70 -9.34
C VAL A 19 -18.57 -9.94 -10.03
N ASP A 20 -19.24 -9.73 -11.16
CA ASP A 20 -19.60 -10.80 -12.08
C ASP A 20 -18.33 -11.33 -12.75
N VAL A 21 -18.08 -12.63 -12.60
CA VAL A 21 -16.81 -13.24 -13.03
C VAL A 21 -16.72 -13.37 -14.56
N ASP A 22 -17.85 -13.45 -15.25
CA ASP A 22 -17.88 -13.63 -16.71
C ASP A 22 -17.74 -12.28 -17.46
N SER A 23 -18.24 -11.18 -16.90
CA SER A 23 -18.25 -9.84 -17.53
C SER A 23 -17.32 -8.82 -16.90
N GLY A 24 -16.86 -9.03 -15.64
CA GLY A 24 -16.14 -8.04 -14.85
C GLY A 24 -17.02 -6.90 -14.34
N GLU A 25 -18.35 -6.99 -14.45
CA GLU A 25 -19.27 -5.96 -13.98
C GLU A 25 -19.30 -5.90 -12.45
N GLU A 26 -19.21 -4.70 -11.92
CA GLU A 26 -19.33 -4.39 -10.49
C GLU A 26 -20.81 -4.30 -10.13
N VAL A 27 -21.41 -5.40 -9.61
CA VAL A 27 -22.86 -5.53 -9.41
C VAL A 27 -23.34 -5.14 -8.02
N GLY A 28 -22.44 -4.96 -7.07
CA GLY A 28 -22.76 -4.52 -5.72
C GLY A 28 -21.54 -3.99 -5.00
N MET A 29 -21.72 -2.92 -4.22
CA MET A 29 -20.62 -2.29 -3.48
C MET A 29 -21.13 -1.66 -2.19
N SER A 30 -20.32 -1.74 -1.13
CA SER A 30 -20.54 -0.96 0.07
C SER A 30 -19.25 -0.60 0.78
N VAL A 31 -19.35 0.38 1.69
CA VAL A 31 -18.26 0.85 2.55
C VAL A 31 -18.73 0.85 3.99
N ALA A 32 -17.94 0.30 4.89
CA ALA A 32 -18.19 0.32 6.32
C ALA A 32 -17.01 0.90 7.09
N GLU A 33 -17.22 2.00 7.80
CA GLU A 33 -16.21 2.67 8.61
C GLU A 33 -15.87 1.86 9.86
N TYR A 34 -14.64 2.01 10.39
CA TYR A 34 -14.19 1.46 11.67
C TYR A 34 -14.56 2.43 12.79
N GLU A 35 -15.53 2.08 13.64
CA GLU A 35 -16.12 3.00 14.60
C GLU A 35 -15.16 3.51 15.67
N ARG A 36 -14.31 2.61 16.23
CA ARG A 36 -13.30 2.99 17.22
C ARG A 36 -12.21 3.86 16.61
N TRP A 37 -11.78 3.52 15.41
CA TRP A 37 -10.83 4.30 14.64
C TRP A 37 -11.33 5.70 14.31
N LYS A 38 -12.56 5.83 13.85
CA LYS A 38 -13.24 7.12 13.60
C LYS A 38 -13.28 8.00 14.84
N SER A 39 -13.43 7.38 16.02
CA SER A 39 -13.37 8.06 17.32
C SER A 39 -11.94 8.27 17.82
N GLN A 40 -10.91 7.96 17.01
CA GLN A 40 -9.49 8.00 17.34
C GLN A 40 -9.09 7.20 18.61
N LYS A 41 -9.90 6.19 18.94
CA LYS A 41 -9.62 5.31 20.07
C LYS A 41 -8.34 4.50 19.78
N TYR A 42 -7.48 4.39 20.75
CA TYR A 42 -6.16 3.73 20.67
C TYR A 42 -5.13 4.40 19.75
N CYS A 43 -5.39 5.67 19.35
CA CYS A 43 -4.45 6.49 18.60
C CYS A 43 -3.79 7.53 19.53
N ASN A 44 -2.47 7.67 19.41
CA ASN A 44 -1.70 8.70 20.06
C ASN A 44 -0.70 9.30 19.04
N PRO A 45 -1.12 10.33 18.28
CA PRO A 45 -0.28 10.94 17.25
C PRO A 45 1.03 11.54 17.78
N LEU A 46 1.05 12.00 19.05
CA LEU A 46 2.27 12.56 19.67
C LEU A 46 3.36 11.50 19.84
N ASN A 47 2.96 10.24 20.02
CA ASN A 47 3.86 9.10 20.17
C ASN A 47 3.92 8.24 18.91
N ASN A 48 3.36 8.70 17.78
CA ASN A 48 3.26 7.96 16.52
C ASN A 48 2.58 6.59 16.67
N GLN A 49 1.68 6.45 17.66
CA GLN A 49 0.96 5.20 17.94
C GLN A 49 -0.39 5.19 17.23
N PHE A 50 -0.62 4.14 16.44
CA PHE A 50 -1.86 3.93 15.70
C PHE A 50 -2.25 2.46 15.76
N ARG A 51 -3.31 2.15 16.55
CA ARG A 51 -3.78 0.78 16.80
C ARG A 51 -5.24 0.63 16.38
N GLN A 52 -5.56 -0.53 15.84
CA GLN A 52 -6.94 -0.85 15.44
C GLN A 52 -7.39 -2.13 16.13
N HIS A 53 -8.58 -2.06 16.74
CA HIS A 53 -9.12 -3.19 17.49
C HIS A 53 -9.74 -4.22 16.53
N PRO A 54 -9.47 -5.54 16.68
CA PRO A 54 -9.97 -6.59 15.77
C PRO A 54 -11.50 -6.62 15.62
N LYS A 55 -12.27 -6.20 16.64
CA LYS A 55 -13.73 -6.09 16.55
C LYS A 55 -14.19 -5.08 15.50
N ASP A 56 -13.42 -4.03 15.20
CA ASP A 56 -13.77 -3.06 14.15
C ASP A 56 -13.76 -3.72 12.78
N TYR A 57 -12.75 -4.54 12.51
CA TYR A 57 -12.64 -5.28 11.25
C TYR A 57 -13.78 -6.30 11.10
N ILE A 58 -14.07 -7.07 12.16
CA ILE A 58 -15.16 -8.04 12.16
C ILE A 58 -16.51 -7.36 11.91
N ASN A 59 -16.80 -6.26 12.61
CA ASN A 59 -18.06 -5.55 12.49
C ASN A 59 -18.21 -4.90 11.11
N ALA A 60 -17.16 -4.24 10.62
CA ALA A 60 -17.13 -3.64 9.30
C ALA A 60 -17.31 -4.69 8.19
N MET A 61 -16.65 -5.86 8.33
CA MET A 61 -16.78 -6.96 7.38
C MET A 61 -18.21 -7.49 7.28
N LYS A 62 -18.84 -7.77 8.41
CA LYS A 62 -20.26 -8.19 8.44
C LYS A 62 -21.16 -7.16 7.80
N LYS A 63 -20.97 -5.89 8.14
CA LYS A 63 -21.78 -4.78 7.63
C LYS A 63 -21.59 -4.60 6.12
N ALA A 64 -20.32 -4.52 5.66
CA ALA A 64 -20.01 -4.25 4.27
C ALA A 64 -20.49 -5.38 3.35
N ILE A 65 -20.18 -6.64 3.67
CA ILE A 65 -20.60 -7.78 2.83
C ILE A 65 -22.14 -7.82 2.72
N ASN A 66 -22.86 -7.72 3.85
CA ASN A 66 -24.32 -7.79 3.80
C ASN A 66 -24.93 -6.59 3.05
N GLN A 67 -24.41 -5.39 3.21
CA GLN A 67 -24.88 -4.22 2.46
C GLN A 67 -24.58 -4.32 0.95
N ALA A 68 -23.39 -4.79 0.56
CA ALA A 68 -23.06 -5.01 -0.85
C ALA A 68 -23.98 -6.07 -1.48
N LEU A 69 -24.24 -7.19 -0.79
CA LEU A 69 -25.15 -8.23 -1.25
C LEU A 69 -26.60 -7.75 -1.33
N ASN A 70 -27.04 -6.88 -0.43
CA ASN A 70 -28.38 -6.30 -0.45
C ASN A 70 -28.55 -5.22 -1.53
N SER A 71 -27.47 -4.64 -2.05
CA SER A 71 -27.50 -3.71 -3.18
C SER A 71 -27.51 -4.40 -4.54
N ALA A 72 -27.20 -5.69 -4.58
CA ALA A 72 -27.23 -6.52 -5.78
C ALA A 72 -28.57 -7.28 -5.89
N GLU A 73 -28.79 -7.94 -7.02
CA GLU A 73 -29.97 -8.78 -7.22
C GLU A 73 -29.92 -10.03 -6.33
N ASP A 74 -31.09 -10.54 -5.88
CA ASP A 74 -31.19 -11.65 -4.93
C ASP A 74 -30.44 -12.93 -5.37
N HIS A 75 -30.41 -13.19 -6.65
CA HIS A 75 -29.72 -14.37 -7.18
C HIS A 75 -28.19 -14.32 -7.03
N VAL A 76 -27.59 -13.14 -6.89
CA VAL A 76 -26.14 -12.94 -6.74
C VAL A 76 -25.62 -13.68 -5.51
N ARG A 77 -26.31 -13.53 -4.37
CA ARG A 77 -25.95 -14.13 -3.09
C ARG A 77 -25.74 -15.64 -3.17
N LEU A 78 -26.60 -16.35 -3.89
CA LEU A 78 -26.56 -17.81 -4.03
C LEU A 78 -25.47 -18.30 -5.02
N ASN A 79 -24.94 -17.39 -5.82
CA ASN A 79 -23.97 -17.68 -6.87
C ASN A 79 -22.56 -17.10 -6.60
N VAL A 80 -22.29 -16.64 -5.36
CA VAL A 80 -20.95 -16.27 -4.94
C VAL A 80 -20.10 -17.54 -4.82
N ILE A 81 -18.96 -17.56 -5.52
CA ILE A 81 -18.05 -18.71 -5.57
C ILE A 81 -16.73 -18.47 -4.81
N GLY A 82 -16.36 -17.19 -4.57
CA GLY A 82 -15.10 -16.88 -3.93
C GLY A 82 -15.08 -15.53 -3.21
N ILE A 83 -14.21 -15.41 -2.20
CA ILE A 83 -13.89 -14.19 -1.46
C ILE A 83 -12.38 -13.97 -1.51
N GLY A 84 -11.95 -12.79 -1.94
CA GLY A 84 -10.57 -12.32 -1.88
C GLY A 84 -10.43 -11.20 -0.86
N VAL A 85 -9.23 -11.09 -0.28
CA VAL A 85 -8.96 -10.15 0.81
C VAL A 85 -7.69 -9.37 0.53
N ASP A 86 -7.76 -8.06 0.61
CA ASP A 86 -6.59 -7.22 0.73
C ASP A 86 -6.66 -6.33 1.96
N THR A 87 -5.50 -5.90 2.43
CA THR A 87 -5.38 -5.06 3.62
C THR A 87 -4.24 -4.08 3.50
N THR A 88 -4.28 -3.03 4.30
CA THR A 88 -3.07 -2.23 4.52
C THR A 88 -1.95 -3.10 5.11
N GLY A 89 -0.69 -2.76 4.82
CA GLY A 89 0.47 -3.52 5.30
C GLY A 89 1.73 -2.67 5.51
N SER A 90 2.54 -3.00 6.52
CA SER A 90 2.44 -4.09 7.50
C SER A 90 1.50 -3.73 8.65
N THR A 91 0.53 -4.58 8.92
CA THR A 91 -0.44 -4.37 10.01
C THR A 91 -0.54 -5.64 10.87
N PRO A 92 0.51 -5.98 11.64
CA PRO A 92 0.58 -7.20 12.45
C PRO A 92 -0.19 -7.09 13.77
N CYS A 93 -0.62 -8.25 14.29
CA CYS A 93 -1.30 -8.39 15.57
C CYS A 93 -0.79 -9.62 16.34
N PRO A 94 -0.58 -9.54 17.67
CA PRO A 94 -0.27 -10.71 18.49
C PRO A 94 -1.51 -11.59 18.68
N VAL A 95 -1.33 -12.89 18.49
CA VAL A 95 -2.40 -13.88 18.60
C VAL A 95 -2.01 -15.05 19.49
N ASN A 96 -3.00 -15.77 20.02
CA ASN A 96 -2.79 -17.05 20.68
C ASN A 96 -2.64 -18.21 19.66
N SER A 97 -2.46 -19.46 20.11
CA SER A 97 -2.29 -20.63 19.24
C SER A 97 -3.49 -20.94 18.34
N ALA A 98 -4.68 -20.49 18.74
CA ALA A 98 -5.90 -20.62 17.95
C ALA A 98 -6.09 -19.45 16.94
N GLY A 99 -5.14 -18.53 16.83
CA GLY A 99 -5.23 -17.37 15.94
C GLY A 99 -6.17 -16.26 16.41
N ILE A 100 -6.55 -16.30 17.68
CA ILE A 100 -7.39 -15.25 18.28
C ILE A 100 -6.49 -14.08 18.67
N PRO A 101 -6.71 -12.86 18.13
CA PRO A 101 -6.01 -11.65 18.56
C PRO A 101 -6.12 -11.46 20.07
N LEU A 102 -5.02 -11.13 20.73
CA LEU A 102 -5.03 -11.01 22.20
C LEU A 102 -6.05 -9.96 22.67
N ALA A 103 -6.25 -8.88 21.95
CA ALA A 103 -7.28 -7.88 22.26
C ALA A 103 -8.74 -8.39 22.21
N MET A 104 -8.97 -9.62 21.73
CA MET A 104 -10.27 -10.29 21.83
C MET A 104 -10.48 -11.00 23.18
N LEU A 105 -9.41 -11.15 23.98
CA LEU A 105 -9.44 -11.74 25.30
C LEU A 105 -9.73 -10.66 26.36
N PRO A 106 -10.56 -10.92 27.39
CA PRO A 106 -10.98 -9.92 28.36
C PRO A 106 -9.83 -9.16 29.03
N GLU A 107 -8.73 -9.85 29.35
CA GLU A 107 -7.56 -9.27 30.02
C GLU A 107 -6.74 -8.32 29.16
N PHE A 108 -6.95 -8.33 27.84
CA PHE A 108 -6.22 -7.50 26.86
C PHE A 108 -7.12 -6.57 26.04
N GLU A 109 -8.42 -6.56 26.27
CA GLU A 109 -9.41 -5.86 25.40
C GLU A 109 -9.09 -4.38 25.20
N GLU A 110 -8.63 -3.69 26.24
CA GLU A 110 -8.28 -2.26 26.19
C GLU A 110 -6.76 -2.02 26.02
N ASN A 111 -5.94 -3.07 25.82
CA ASN A 111 -4.50 -2.93 25.65
C ASN A 111 -4.12 -2.65 24.19
N PRO A 112 -3.63 -1.45 23.84
CA PRO A 112 -3.25 -1.13 22.46
C PRO A 112 -2.15 -2.04 21.89
N ASN A 113 -1.27 -2.58 22.74
CA ASN A 113 -0.21 -3.48 22.33
C ASN A 113 -0.70 -4.89 21.95
N ALA A 114 -1.94 -5.23 22.31
CA ALA A 114 -2.58 -6.49 21.96
C ALA A 114 -3.46 -6.40 20.69
N MET A 115 -3.50 -5.22 20.05
CA MET A 115 -4.30 -4.90 18.85
C MET A 115 -3.48 -4.98 17.57
N PHE A 116 -4.11 -4.72 16.44
CA PHE A 116 -3.41 -4.54 15.16
C PHE A 116 -2.60 -3.25 15.16
N HIS A 117 -1.32 -3.34 14.83
CA HIS A 117 -0.41 -2.22 14.68
C HIS A 117 -0.47 -1.71 13.25
N LEU A 118 -1.18 -0.61 13.01
CA LEU A 118 -1.43 -0.10 11.66
C LEU A 118 -0.13 0.21 10.90
N TRP A 119 -0.14 0.15 9.58
CA TRP A 119 1.00 0.43 8.71
C TRP A 119 1.72 1.75 9.04
N LYS A 120 1.00 2.80 9.41
CA LYS A 120 1.55 4.12 9.78
C LYS A 120 1.97 4.27 11.25
N ASP A 121 2.01 3.18 12.01
CA ASP A 121 2.52 3.19 13.38
C ASP A 121 4.05 3.20 13.38
N HIS A 122 4.64 4.24 13.96
CA HIS A 122 6.08 4.45 14.02
C HIS A 122 6.64 4.37 15.45
N THR A 123 5.98 3.65 16.35
CA THR A 123 6.48 3.47 17.73
C THR A 123 7.81 2.73 17.79
N ALA A 124 8.15 1.95 16.77
CA ALA A 124 9.30 1.05 16.71
C ALA A 124 10.54 1.64 16.01
N THR A 125 10.75 2.96 16.08
CA THR A 125 11.86 3.62 15.39
C THR A 125 13.23 3.15 15.91
N GLU A 126 13.39 3.02 17.25
CA GLU A 126 14.64 2.55 17.87
C GLU A 126 14.98 1.12 17.45
N GLU A 127 13.97 0.24 17.39
CA GLU A 127 14.13 -1.15 16.98
C GLU A 127 14.45 -1.29 15.49
N ALA A 128 13.87 -0.43 14.66
CA ALA A 128 14.22 -0.40 13.22
C ALA A 128 15.68 0.03 13.02
N GLU A 129 16.17 1.04 13.74
CA GLU A 129 17.57 1.45 13.73
C GLU A 129 18.50 0.32 14.22
N GLU A 130 18.09 -0.41 15.26
CA GLU A 130 18.85 -1.57 15.75
C GLU A 130 18.98 -2.67 14.70
N ILE A 131 17.87 -2.99 13.98
CA ILE A 131 17.87 -3.95 12.87
C ILE A 131 18.83 -3.49 11.77
N ASN A 132 18.79 -2.22 11.38
CA ASN A 132 19.66 -1.65 10.35
C ASN A 132 21.14 -1.72 10.78
N ASN A 133 21.46 -1.29 12.00
CA ASN A 133 22.81 -1.32 12.55
C ASN A 133 23.35 -2.76 12.70
N ALA A 134 22.49 -3.72 13.00
CA ALA A 134 22.88 -5.12 13.07
C ALA A 134 23.18 -5.69 11.67
N ASN A 135 22.40 -5.30 10.66
CA ASN A 135 22.64 -5.69 9.28
C ASN A 135 23.97 -5.15 8.74
N GLU A 136 24.29 -3.87 9.03
CA GLU A 136 25.55 -3.24 8.62
C GLU A 136 26.80 -3.95 9.21
N LYS A 137 26.65 -4.56 10.39
CA LYS A 137 27.73 -5.30 11.07
C LYS A 137 27.81 -6.77 10.68
N SER A 138 26.80 -7.25 9.93
CA SER A 138 26.74 -8.64 9.48
C SER A 138 27.60 -8.88 8.25
N GLU A 139 28.12 -10.10 8.11
CA GLU A 139 28.79 -10.54 6.87
C GLU A 139 27.80 -10.69 5.69
N ASN A 140 26.52 -10.91 5.99
CA ASN A 140 25.45 -11.05 5.01
C ASN A 140 24.55 -9.82 5.03
N ASP A 141 24.16 -9.32 3.86
CA ASP A 141 23.13 -8.29 3.76
C ASP A 141 21.73 -8.93 3.77
N TYR A 142 21.14 -9.03 4.95
CA TYR A 142 19.80 -9.59 5.14
C TYR A 142 18.68 -8.65 4.70
N LEU A 143 18.97 -7.37 4.48
CA LEU A 143 18.01 -6.36 4.04
C LEU A 143 18.03 -6.10 2.54
N GLN A 144 18.90 -6.77 1.76
CA GLN A 144 19.05 -6.54 0.33
C GLN A 144 17.73 -6.65 -0.46
N TYR A 145 16.82 -7.56 -0.07
CA TYR A 145 15.54 -7.77 -0.76
C TYR A 145 14.43 -6.82 -0.31
N VAL A 146 14.68 -6.00 0.72
CA VAL A 146 13.77 -4.96 1.21
C VAL A 146 14.37 -3.56 1.09
N GLY A 147 15.33 -3.40 0.16
CA GLY A 147 15.93 -2.11 -0.18
C GLY A 147 17.10 -1.66 0.66
N GLY A 148 17.63 -2.52 1.52
CA GLY A 148 18.81 -2.25 2.35
C GLY A 148 18.52 -1.51 3.66
N ILE A 149 17.27 -1.09 3.91
CA ILE A 149 16.86 -0.38 5.13
C ILE A 149 15.54 -0.97 5.63
N TYR A 150 15.49 -1.31 6.92
CA TYR A 150 14.29 -1.78 7.59
C TYR A 150 13.53 -0.62 8.25
N SER A 151 12.23 -0.52 8.02
CA SER A 151 11.39 0.57 8.51
C SER A 151 10.72 0.23 9.84
N SER A 152 10.48 1.26 10.67
CA SER A 152 9.64 1.17 11.88
C SER A 152 8.19 0.77 11.59
N GLU A 153 7.73 0.95 10.35
CA GLU A 153 6.41 0.53 9.89
C GLU A 153 6.28 -1.01 9.73
N TRP A 154 7.39 -1.77 9.74
CA TRP A 154 7.42 -3.15 9.32
C TRP A 154 7.40 -4.16 10.47
N TYR A 155 7.08 -5.37 10.12
CA TYR A 155 6.71 -6.49 10.96
C TYR A 155 7.64 -6.72 12.18
N TRP A 156 8.95 -6.96 11.95
CA TRP A 156 9.87 -7.32 13.02
C TRP A 156 10.17 -6.15 13.98
N ALA A 157 10.25 -4.93 13.49
CA ALA A 157 10.45 -3.76 14.35
C ALA A 157 9.29 -3.60 15.34
N LYS A 158 8.04 -3.70 14.85
CA LYS A 158 6.82 -3.61 15.69
C LYS A 158 6.74 -4.74 16.72
N ILE A 159 7.09 -5.97 16.34
CA ILE A 159 7.12 -7.11 17.26
C ILE A 159 8.15 -6.90 18.34
N LEU A 160 9.38 -6.55 17.96
CA LEU A 160 10.49 -6.33 18.88
C LEU A 160 10.16 -5.25 19.91
N HIS A 161 9.67 -4.09 19.41
CA HIS A 161 9.20 -2.99 20.25
C HIS A 161 8.15 -3.45 21.26
N THR A 162 7.09 -4.10 20.79
CA THR A 162 5.98 -4.52 21.64
C THR A 162 6.42 -5.53 22.68
N CYS A 163 7.23 -6.52 22.29
CA CYS A 163 7.74 -7.54 23.21
C CYS A 163 8.64 -6.97 24.31
N ARG A 164 9.34 -5.86 24.03
CA ARG A 164 10.18 -5.17 25.01
C ARG A 164 9.37 -4.26 25.92
N LYS A 165 8.36 -3.57 25.40
CA LYS A 165 7.54 -2.61 26.15
C LYS A 165 6.42 -3.26 26.96
N ASP A 166 5.88 -4.40 26.51
CA ASP A 166 4.74 -5.07 27.16
C ASP A 166 5.02 -6.56 27.44
N ARG A 167 5.47 -6.83 28.65
CA ARG A 167 5.76 -8.20 29.09
C ARG A 167 4.52 -9.10 29.08
N LYS A 168 3.31 -8.57 29.33
CA LYS A 168 2.09 -9.39 29.34
C LYS A 168 1.75 -9.88 27.95
N VAL A 169 1.78 -8.97 26.96
CA VAL A 169 1.59 -9.33 25.55
C VAL A 169 2.68 -10.29 25.08
N ARG A 170 3.95 -10.01 25.40
CA ARG A 170 5.07 -10.90 25.07
C ARG A 170 4.86 -12.35 25.53
N LEU A 171 4.37 -12.55 26.75
CA LEU A 171 4.18 -13.90 27.34
C LEU A 171 2.91 -14.59 26.84
N ALA A 172 1.87 -13.84 26.46
CA ALA A 172 0.61 -14.36 25.98
C ALA A 172 0.59 -14.64 24.47
N ALA A 173 1.41 -13.91 23.69
CA ALA A 173 1.48 -14.09 22.24
C ALA A 173 2.13 -15.45 21.90
N PHE A 174 1.37 -16.28 21.18
CA PHE A 174 1.92 -17.49 20.58
C PHE A 174 2.68 -17.15 19.28
N THR A 175 2.15 -16.24 18.49
CA THR A 175 2.76 -15.70 17.27
C THR A 175 2.13 -14.35 16.89
N TRP A 176 2.57 -13.81 15.75
CA TRP A 176 2.03 -12.59 15.17
C TRP A 176 1.50 -12.89 13.77
N LEU A 177 0.35 -12.32 13.42
CA LEU A 177 -0.27 -12.45 12.11
C LEU A 177 -0.41 -11.08 11.46
N GLU A 178 -0.07 -11.01 10.17
CA GLU A 178 -0.47 -9.87 9.34
C GLU A 178 -1.99 -9.87 9.16
N HIS A 179 -2.57 -8.69 8.97
CA HIS A 179 -4.00 -8.54 8.82
C HIS A 179 -4.52 -9.33 7.60
N CYS A 180 -3.80 -9.30 6.47
CA CYS A 180 -4.14 -10.06 5.27
C CYS A 180 -4.04 -11.59 5.44
N ASP A 181 -3.30 -12.07 6.44
CA ASP A 181 -3.25 -13.49 6.81
C ASP A 181 -4.41 -13.84 7.76
N TRP A 182 -4.69 -12.93 8.71
CA TRP A 182 -5.67 -13.19 9.77
C TRP A 182 -7.11 -13.27 9.26
N ILE A 183 -7.53 -12.39 8.34
CA ILE A 183 -8.91 -12.38 7.82
C ILE A 183 -9.26 -13.68 7.09
N PRO A 184 -8.46 -14.17 6.11
CA PRO A 184 -8.73 -15.47 5.49
C PRO A 184 -8.77 -16.61 6.50
N PHE A 185 -7.85 -16.64 7.46
CA PHE A 185 -7.83 -17.64 8.52
C PHE A 185 -9.09 -17.60 9.40
N LEU A 186 -9.53 -16.41 9.78
CA LEU A 186 -10.74 -16.21 10.58
C LEU A 186 -11.99 -16.73 9.85
N ILE A 187 -12.20 -16.32 8.60
CA ILE A 187 -13.44 -16.64 7.89
C ILE A 187 -13.50 -18.09 7.38
N THR A 188 -12.35 -18.75 7.24
CA THR A 188 -12.28 -20.20 6.97
C THR A 188 -12.46 -21.06 8.22
N GLY A 189 -12.57 -20.43 9.41
CA GLY A 189 -12.73 -21.13 10.68
C GLY A 189 -11.43 -21.79 11.16
N GLY A 190 -10.30 -21.16 10.94
CA GLY A 190 -9.01 -21.65 11.41
C GLY A 190 -8.95 -21.72 12.94
N GLU A 191 -8.44 -22.83 13.47
CA GLU A 191 -8.34 -23.11 14.91
C GLU A 191 -6.88 -23.33 15.38
N ASP A 192 -5.95 -23.49 14.43
CA ASP A 192 -4.52 -23.67 14.71
C ASP A 192 -3.67 -22.87 13.74
N VAL A 193 -3.00 -21.85 14.24
CA VAL A 193 -2.15 -20.95 13.41
C VAL A 193 -1.01 -21.66 12.68
N ARG A 194 -0.63 -22.87 13.12
CA ARG A 194 0.39 -23.69 12.44
C ARG A 194 -0.07 -24.22 11.07
N GLN A 195 -1.38 -24.24 10.83
CA GLN A 195 -1.98 -24.65 9.56
C GLN A 195 -2.30 -23.47 8.63
N LEU A 196 -2.07 -22.24 9.10
CA LEU A 196 -2.32 -21.03 8.34
C LEU A 196 -1.49 -21.00 7.05
N LYS A 197 -2.11 -20.65 5.94
CA LYS A 197 -1.44 -20.28 4.70
C LYS A 197 -1.15 -18.79 4.69
N ARG A 198 0.14 -18.44 4.73
CA ARG A 198 0.59 -17.04 4.76
C ARG A 198 0.74 -16.44 3.37
N SER A 199 0.53 -15.16 3.30
CA SER A 199 0.74 -14.34 2.11
C SER A 199 2.22 -14.21 1.76
N ALA A 200 2.60 -14.61 0.56
CA ALA A 200 3.95 -14.36 0.02
C ALA A 200 4.25 -12.86 -0.07
N CYS A 201 3.22 -12.05 -0.33
CA CYS A 201 3.31 -10.60 -0.36
C CYS A 201 3.76 -10.06 1.01
N ALA A 202 3.01 -10.36 2.07
CA ALA A 202 3.31 -9.86 3.41
C ALA A 202 4.63 -10.44 3.96
N ALA A 203 4.83 -11.74 3.83
CA ALA A 203 6.02 -12.42 4.34
C ALA A 203 7.31 -11.88 3.70
N GLY A 204 7.32 -11.69 2.38
CA GLY A 204 8.52 -11.26 1.66
C GLY A 204 8.79 -9.76 1.79
N HIS A 205 7.77 -8.91 1.58
CA HIS A 205 8.00 -7.45 1.58
C HIS A 205 8.28 -6.87 2.97
N LYS A 206 7.71 -7.43 4.04
CA LYS A 206 7.80 -6.79 5.36
C LYS A 206 8.34 -7.69 6.47
N ALA A 207 8.34 -9.04 6.30
CA ALA A 207 8.80 -9.98 7.32
C ALA A 207 10.11 -10.71 6.97
N LEU A 208 10.89 -10.22 6.00
CA LEU A 208 12.21 -10.73 5.60
C LEU A 208 12.19 -12.19 5.11
N TRP A 209 11.04 -12.70 4.65
CA TRP A 209 10.98 -14.02 4.06
C TRP A 209 11.57 -14.03 2.65
N HIS A 210 12.52 -14.92 2.38
CA HIS A 210 13.06 -15.10 1.04
C HIS A 210 13.56 -16.53 0.83
N LYS A 211 13.49 -17.01 -0.41
CA LYS A 211 13.95 -18.37 -0.75
C LYS A 211 15.42 -18.60 -0.48
N ASP A 212 16.26 -17.59 -0.67
CA ASP A 212 17.70 -17.66 -0.44
C ASP A 212 18.05 -17.83 1.03
N TYR A 213 17.15 -17.44 1.95
CA TYR A 213 17.27 -17.67 3.38
C TYR A 213 16.58 -18.97 3.82
N ASN A 214 16.00 -19.71 2.87
CA ASN A 214 15.12 -20.85 3.14
C ASN A 214 14.01 -20.49 4.15
N GLY A 215 13.45 -19.30 3.99
CA GLY A 215 12.45 -18.70 4.88
C GLY A 215 12.86 -17.32 5.37
N VAL A 216 12.74 -17.04 6.68
CA VAL A 216 13.27 -15.82 7.31
C VAL A 216 14.68 -16.05 7.85
N PRO A 217 15.55 -15.01 7.96
CA PRO A 217 16.91 -15.15 8.48
C PRO A 217 16.92 -15.35 10.01
N VAL A 218 16.71 -16.58 10.43
CA VAL A 218 16.52 -16.94 11.86
C VAL A 218 17.70 -16.55 12.75
N ASP A 219 18.94 -16.77 12.28
CA ASP A 219 20.15 -16.46 13.06
C ASP A 219 20.31 -14.95 13.24
N PHE A 220 20.01 -14.17 12.21
CA PHE A 220 20.01 -12.71 12.28
C PHE A 220 18.97 -12.20 13.29
N LEU A 221 17.72 -12.68 13.17
CA LEU A 221 16.63 -12.26 14.05
C LEU A 221 16.90 -12.67 15.52
N SER A 222 17.46 -13.87 15.75
CA SER A 222 17.80 -14.31 17.10
C SER A 222 18.94 -13.53 17.72
N GLY A 223 19.85 -13.03 16.91
CA GLY A 223 20.93 -12.14 17.33
C GLY A 223 20.45 -10.78 17.82
N LEU A 224 19.31 -10.30 17.31
CA LEU A 224 18.66 -9.08 17.81
C LEU A 224 18.00 -9.28 19.17
N ASP A 225 17.17 -10.30 19.29
CA ASP A 225 16.53 -10.70 20.55
C ASP A 225 16.03 -12.14 20.45
N PRO A 226 16.39 -13.01 21.42
CA PRO A 226 15.93 -14.41 21.43
C PRO A 226 14.41 -14.58 21.43
N VAL A 227 13.65 -13.56 21.84
CA VAL A 227 12.17 -13.61 21.80
C VAL A 227 11.64 -13.81 20.38
N LEU A 228 12.35 -13.33 19.37
CA LEU A 228 11.92 -13.45 17.97
C LEU A 228 11.95 -14.91 17.47
N LEU A 229 12.77 -15.77 18.08
CA LEU A 229 12.78 -17.21 17.79
C LEU A 229 11.46 -17.90 18.13
N ASN A 230 10.77 -17.43 19.15
CA ASN A 230 9.52 -18.05 19.59
C ASN A 230 8.41 -17.93 18.54
N PHE A 231 8.52 -17.00 17.60
CA PHE A 231 7.51 -16.72 16.57
C PHE A 231 7.84 -17.36 15.21
N LYS A 232 8.93 -18.13 15.11
CA LYS A 232 9.43 -18.70 13.84
C LYS A 232 8.50 -19.69 13.15
N TYR A 233 7.69 -20.43 13.93
CA TYR A 233 6.97 -21.60 13.43
C TYR A 233 5.97 -21.32 12.31
N ASN A 234 5.55 -20.08 12.13
CA ASN A 234 4.48 -19.73 11.19
C ASN A 234 4.93 -18.91 9.99
N LEU A 235 6.23 -18.61 9.87
CA LEU A 235 6.74 -17.77 8.78
C LEU A 235 7.51 -18.57 7.72
N LEU A 236 7.80 -19.84 7.95
CA LEU A 236 8.82 -20.54 7.20
C LEU A 236 8.31 -21.57 6.20
N GLU A 237 7.13 -22.17 6.43
CA GLU A 237 6.75 -23.39 5.72
C GLU A 237 5.52 -23.26 4.83
N ASN A 238 4.61 -22.30 5.11
CA ASN A 238 3.30 -22.18 4.47
C ASN A 238 3.09 -20.82 3.81
N VAL A 239 3.99 -20.40 2.92
CA VAL A 239 3.91 -19.13 2.21
C VAL A 239 3.43 -19.34 0.78
N PHE A 240 2.34 -18.68 0.39
CA PHE A 240 1.64 -18.87 -0.88
C PHE A 240 1.29 -17.55 -1.56
N SER A 241 1.19 -17.59 -2.88
CA SER A 241 0.59 -16.49 -3.66
C SER A 241 -0.94 -16.49 -3.53
N SER A 242 -1.55 -15.36 -3.84
CA SER A 242 -2.99 -15.15 -3.62
C SER A 242 -3.92 -15.96 -4.55
N GLU A 243 -3.39 -16.62 -5.59
CA GLU A 243 -4.17 -17.57 -6.41
C GLU A 243 -4.47 -18.88 -5.68
N VAL A 244 -3.83 -19.12 -4.52
CA VAL A 244 -4.04 -20.34 -3.75
C VAL A 244 -5.22 -20.15 -2.80
N SER A 245 -6.08 -21.17 -2.70
CA SER A 245 -7.17 -21.21 -1.73
C SER A 245 -6.60 -21.30 -0.30
N ALA A 246 -7.01 -20.39 0.60
CA ALA A 246 -6.79 -20.49 2.04
C ALA A 246 -7.69 -21.55 2.69
N GLY A 247 -8.83 -21.84 2.08
CA GLY A 247 -9.85 -22.79 2.53
C GLY A 247 -11.22 -22.40 2.00
N SER A 248 -12.26 -23.08 2.47
CA SER A 248 -13.65 -22.69 2.21
C SER A 248 -14.20 -21.88 3.38
N LEU A 249 -15.19 -21.05 3.10
CA LEU A 249 -15.91 -20.28 4.11
C LEU A 249 -16.51 -21.23 5.17
N SER A 250 -16.26 -20.96 6.44
CA SER A 250 -16.75 -21.82 7.51
C SER A 250 -18.29 -21.72 7.63
N PRO A 251 -18.98 -22.75 8.16
CA PRO A 251 -20.43 -22.71 8.34
C PRO A 251 -20.91 -21.49 9.12
N PHE A 252 -20.16 -21.10 10.16
CA PHE A 252 -20.46 -19.90 10.95
C PHE A 252 -20.46 -18.64 10.10
N TRP A 253 -19.42 -18.42 9.30
CA TRP A 253 -19.30 -17.22 8.47
C TRP A 253 -20.22 -17.27 7.25
N ALA A 254 -20.49 -18.45 6.70
CA ALA A 254 -21.49 -18.64 5.66
C ALA A 254 -22.88 -18.17 6.14
N ASP A 255 -23.27 -18.57 7.35
CA ASP A 255 -24.52 -18.12 7.98
C ASP A 255 -24.54 -16.59 8.22
N GLN A 256 -23.46 -16.02 8.77
CA GLN A 256 -23.34 -14.58 9.04
C GLN A 256 -23.46 -13.71 7.77
N PHE A 257 -23.05 -14.21 6.63
CA PHE A 257 -23.12 -13.50 5.34
C PHE A 257 -24.31 -13.95 4.48
N GLY A 258 -24.99 -15.02 4.86
CA GLY A 258 -26.03 -15.66 4.07
C GLY A 258 -25.51 -16.21 2.73
N LEU A 259 -24.29 -16.71 2.71
CA LEU A 259 -23.59 -17.25 1.55
C LEU A 259 -23.55 -18.79 1.57
N PRO A 260 -23.39 -19.46 0.39
CA PRO A 260 -23.15 -20.90 0.36
C PRO A 260 -21.86 -21.29 1.12
N PRO A 261 -21.85 -22.43 1.84
CA PRO A 261 -20.64 -22.86 2.59
C PRO A 261 -19.48 -23.31 1.70
N ALA A 262 -19.69 -23.48 0.40
CA ALA A 262 -18.66 -23.88 -0.56
C ALA A 262 -17.85 -22.71 -1.14
N VAL A 263 -18.10 -21.48 -0.69
CA VAL A 263 -17.37 -20.29 -1.15
C VAL A 263 -15.90 -20.42 -0.78
N VAL A 264 -15.02 -20.32 -1.78
CA VAL A 264 -13.57 -20.41 -1.61
C VAL A 264 -13.03 -19.07 -1.10
N VAL A 265 -12.11 -19.10 -0.13
CA VAL A 265 -11.39 -17.92 0.33
C VAL A 265 -9.97 -17.97 -0.20
N ALA A 266 -9.54 -16.91 -0.89
CA ALA A 266 -8.17 -16.81 -1.39
C ALA A 266 -7.19 -16.39 -0.28
N VAL A 267 -5.89 -16.72 -0.43
CA VAL A 267 -4.83 -16.14 0.38
C VAL A 267 -4.79 -14.64 0.16
N GLY A 268 -4.71 -13.86 1.24
CA GLY A 268 -4.72 -12.40 1.17
C GLY A 268 -3.39 -11.78 0.69
N ALA A 269 -3.41 -10.47 0.42
CA ALA A 269 -2.21 -9.68 0.16
C ALA A 269 -2.39 -8.23 0.60
N TYR A 270 -1.40 -7.37 0.35
CA TYR A 270 -1.52 -5.93 0.58
C TYR A 270 -2.33 -5.24 -0.51
N ASP A 271 -3.02 -4.16 -0.11
CA ASP A 271 -3.93 -3.37 -0.93
C ASP A 271 -3.34 -2.90 -2.27
N ALA A 272 -2.15 -2.30 -2.25
CA ALA A 272 -1.50 -1.81 -3.47
C ALA A 272 -1.11 -2.94 -4.44
N HIS A 273 -0.76 -4.13 -3.93
CA HIS A 273 -0.44 -5.29 -4.75
C HIS A 273 -1.69 -5.85 -5.44
N MET A 274 -2.80 -5.95 -4.68
CA MET A 274 -4.10 -6.30 -5.26
C MET A 274 -4.60 -5.20 -6.22
N GLY A 275 -4.37 -3.93 -5.85
CA GLY A 275 -4.69 -2.78 -6.71
C GLY A 275 -3.98 -2.81 -8.05
N ALA A 276 -2.71 -3.25 -8.08
CA ALA A 276 -1.98 -3.44 -9.31
C ALA A 276 -2.64 -4.50 -10.22
N VAL A 277 -3.12 -5.61 -9.64
CA VAL A 277 -3.82 -6.66 -10.37
C VAL A 277 -5.18 -6.17 -10.88
N GLY A 278 -5.97 -5.49 -10.04
CA GLY A 278 -7.24 -4.89 -10.45
C GLY A 278 -7.07 -3.75 -11.47
N GLY A 279 -5.89 -3.12 -11.50
CA GLY A 279 -5.46 -2.17 -12.52
C GLY A 279 -4.84 -2.80 -13.76
N GLU A 280 -4.89 -4.12 -13.89
CA GLU A 280 -4.41 -4.87 -15.06
C GLU A 280 -2.90 -4.68 -15.32
N ILE A 281 -2.09 -4.83 -14.26
CA ILE A 281 -0.64 -4.70 -14.36
C ILE A 281 -0.04 -5.69 -15.35
N GLU A 282 0.90 -5.21 -16.16
CA GLU A 282 1.65 -6.00 -17.12
C GLU A 282 3.16 -5.72 -17.03
N PRO A 283 4.04 -6.64 -17.43
CA PRO A 283 5.50 -6.39 -17.45
C PRO A 283 5.87 -5.15 -18.26
N GLY A 284 6.71 -4.31 -17.67
CA GLY A 284 7.12 -3.03 -18.25
C GLY A 284 6.21 -1.86 -17.91
N TYR A 285 5.09 -2.07 -17.21
CA TYR A 285 4.25 -0.97 -16.72
C TYR A 285 4.32 -0.88 -15.19
N LEU A 286 4.60 0.33 -14.70
CA LEU A 286 4.61 0.64 -13.28
C LEU A 286 3.19 0.95 -12.83
N SER A 287 2.56 0.08 -12.04
CA SER A 287 1.29 0.39 -11.39
C SER A 287 1.54 1.37 -10.25
N LYS A 288 0.93 2.54 -10.30
CA LYS A 288 1.14 3.63 -9.33
C LYS A 288 -0.18 4.03 -8.70
N VAL A 289 -0.38 3.62 -7.45
CA VAL A 289 -1.52 4.07 -6.63
C VAL A 289 -1.19 5.46 -6.08
N ILE A 290 -1.96 6.47 -6.50
CA ILE A 290 -1.70 7.88 -6.20
C ILE A 290 -2.76 8.42 -5.25
N GLY A 291 -2.38 8.56 -3.97
CA GLY A 291 -3.17 9.13 -2.89
C GLY A 291 -2.42 10.25 -2.17
N THR A 292 -2.45 10.25 -0.84
CA THR A 292 -1.62 11.12 0.03
C THR A 292 -0.12 10.87 -0.19
N SER A 293 0.25 9.61 -0.30
CA SER A 293 1.54 9.07 -0.74
C SER A 293 1.36 8.26 -2.01
N THR A 294 2.42 7.58 -2.49
CA THR A 294 2.27 6.59 -3.56
C THR A 294 2.77 5.22 -3.13
N CYS A 295 2.12 4.19 -3.68
CA CYS A 295 2.68 2.85 -3.71
C CYS A 295 2.83 2.43 -5.18
N ASP A 296 4.04 2.05 -5.56
CA ASP A 296 4.45 1.80 -6.92
C ASP A 296 4.84 0.33 -7.06
N ILE A 297 4.09 -0.39 -7.86
CA ILE A 297 4.26 -1.83 -8.05
C ILE A 297 4.73 -2.11 -9.48
N MET A 298 5.79 -2.91 -9.59
CA MET A 298 6.29 -3.41 -10.87
C MET A 298 6.30 -4.93 -10.86
N VAL A 299 6.07 -5.55 -12.00
CA VAL A 299 6.26 -6.98 -12.20
C VAL A 299 7.25 -7.23 -13.33
N THR A 300 8.12 -8.21 -13.13
CA THR A 300 9.05 -8.66 -14.17
C THR A 300 9.11 -10.19 -14.20
N PRO A 301 9.19 -10.83 -15.38
CA PRO A 301 9.45 -12.25 -15.46
C PRO A 301 10.74 -12.61 -14.71
N LYS A 302 10.84 -13.84 -14.23
CA LYS A 302 12.09 -14.34 -13.65
C LYS A 302 13.16 -14.30 -14.73
N LEU A 303 14.14 -13.44 -14.56
CA LEU A 303 15.28 -13.37 -15.47
C LEU A 303 16.31 -14.46 -15.13
N GLU A 304 17.13 -14.86 -16.11
CA GLU A 304 18.20 -15.84 -15.92
C GLU A 304 19.26 -15.37 -14.89
N LYS A 305 19.42 -14.05 -14.75
CA LYS A 305 20.23 -13.42 -13.68
C LYS A 305 19.30 -12.93 -12.57
N ASN A 306 19.66 -13.22 -11.32
CA ASN A 306 18.99 -12.62 -10.17
C ASN A 306 19.12 -11.10 -10.25
N ILE A 307 18.02 -10.41 -10.52
CA ILE A 307 17.96 -8.95 -10.45
C ILE A 307 17.81 -8.56 -8.99
N LEU A 308 18.65 -7.64 -8.55
CA LEU A 308 18.53 -6.98 -7.27
C LEU A 308 18.39 -5.47 -7.54
N VAL A 309 17.16 -4.96 -7.36
CA VAL A 309 16.89 -3.53 -7.43
C VAL A 309 17.13 -2.92 -6.06
N ARG A 310 18.17 -2.12 -5.93
CA ARG A 310 18.54 -1.50 -4.66
C ARG A 310 17.70 -0.26 -4.37
N GLY A 311 17.49 0.03 -3.09
CA GLY A 311 16.82 1.25 -2.62
C GLY A 311 15.32 1.31 -2.85
N ILE A 312 14.65 0.18 -3.16
CA ILE A 312 13.19 0.06 -3.23
C ILE A 312 12.63 -0.60 -1.96
N CYS A 313 11.31 -0.60 -1.76
CA CYS A 313 10.69 -1.12 -0.52
C CYS A 313 10.65 -2.64 -0.43
N GLY A 314 10.89 -3.36 -1.53
CA GLY A 314 10.92 -4.82 -1.51
C GLY A 314 10.84 -5.43 -2.91
N GLN A 315 11.32 -6.69 -3.00
CA GLN A 315 11.26 -7.50 -4.21
C GLN A 315 11.01 -8.96 -3.84
N VAL A 316 9.84 -9.48 -4.24
CA VAL A 316 9.35 -10.78 -3.80
C VAL A 316 8.74 -11.55 -4.97
N TYR A 317 9.19 -12.79 -5.14
CA TYR A 317 8.66 -13.67 -6.17
C TYR A 317 7.24 -14.14 -5.86
N GLY A 318 6.30 -13.91 -6.79
CA GLY A 318 4.90 -14.31 -6.65
C GLY A 318 4.07 -13.41 -5.72
N SER A 319 4.57 -12.24 -5.31
CA SER A 319 3.84 -11.33 -4.42
C SER A 319 2.72 -10.54 -5.09
N VAL A 320 2.80 -10.34 -6.40
CA VAL A 320 1.81 -9.61 -7.23
C VAL A 320 1.20 -10.58 -8.23
N LEU A 321 1.98 -11.03 -9.20
CA LEU A 321 1.57 -12.03 -10.17
C LEU A 321 2.35 -13.34 -9.93
N PRO A 322 1.65 -14.48 -9.85
CA PRO A 322 2.31 -15.78 -9.74
C PRO A 322 3.31 -15.99 -10.89
N GLY A 323 4.45 -16.56 -10.58
CA GLY A 323 5.50 -16.79 -11.57
C GLY A 323 6.35 -15.58 -11.95
N MET A 324 6.07 -14.38 -11.39
CA MET A 324 6.84 -13.15 -11.64
C MET A 324 7.46 -12.60 -10.35
N LEU A 325 8.55 -11.84 -10.49
CA LEU A 325 9.10 -11.04 -9.41
C LEU A 325 8.27 -9.78 -9.27
N GLY A 326 7.68 -9.57 -8.09
CA GLY A 326 6.98 -8.35 -7.72
C GLY A 326 7.93 -7.41 -6.99
N LEU A 327 7.93 -6.14 -7.40
CA LEU A 327 8.79 -5.09 -6.84
C LEU A 327 7.91 -3.97 -6.31
N GLU A 328 8.24 -3.46 -5.11
CA GLU A 328 7.54 -2.37 -4.44
C GLU A 328 8.46 -1.17 -4.26
N ALA A 329 7.97 0.00 -4.65
CA ALA A 329 8.59 1.29 -4.39
C ALA A 329 7.49 2.29 -3.98
N GLY A 330 7.83 3.56 -3.78
CA GLY A 330 6.83 4.58 -3.52
C GLY A 330 7.41 5.89 -2.98
N GLN A 331 6.56 6.91 -2.95
CA GLN A 331 6.89 8.22 -2.39
C GLN A 331 6.18 8.41 -1.05
N SER A 332 6.88 8.93 -0.05
CA SER A 332 6.34 9.18 1.29
C SER A 332 5.24 10.25 1.29
N ALA A 333 5.28 11.18 0.34
CA ALA A 333 4.29 12.22 0.15
C ALA A 333 4.08 12.48 -1.35
N PHE A 334 2.82 12.61 -1.76
CA PHE A 334 2.42 13.04 -3.10
C PHE A 334 1.26 14.04 -2.98
N GLY A 335 0.06 13.57 -2.75
CA GLY A 335 -1.10 14.43 -2.49
C GLY A 335 -0.95 15.25 -1.21
N ASP A 336 -0.23 14.73 -0.21
CA ASP A 336 0.06 15.45 1.03
C ASP A 336 0.91 16.70 0.82
N VAL A 337 1.76 16.73 -0.23
CA VAL A 337 2.49 17.96 -0.61
C VAL A 337 1.52 19.07 -1.01
N TYR A 338 0.47 18.72 -1.76
CA TYR A 338 -0.56 19.69 -2.17
C TYR A 338 -1.46 20.10 -1.01
N ALA A 339 -1.81 19.15 -0.15
CA ALA A 339 -2.60 19.40 1.06
C ALA A 339 -1.83 20.28 2.05
N TRP A 340 -0.53 20.05 2.21
CA TRP A 340 0.35 20.92 3.01
C TRP A 340 0.37 22.35 2.46
N PHE A 341 0.58 22.54 1.15
CA PHE A 341 0.60 23.87 0.57
C PHE A 341 -0.76 24.57 0.70
N LYS A 342 -1.87 23.85 0.46
CA LYS A 342 -3.21 24.35 0.74
C LYS A 342 -3.33 24.84 2.19
N LYS A 343 -2.86 24.07 3.17
CA LYS A 343 -2.88 24.46 4.59
C LYS A 343 -2.08 25.73 4.86
N VAL A 344 -0.91 25.89 4.24
CA VAL A 344 -0.07 27.11 4.40
C VAL A 344 -0.80 28.36 3.90
N ILE A 345 -1.41 28.30 2.72
CA ILE A 345 -2.10 29.47 2.14
C ILE A 345 -3.50 29.70 2.69
N ASN A 346 -4.06 28.73 3.40
CA ASN A 346 -5.36 28.84 4.07
C ASN A 346 -5.28 29.66 5.38
N TRP A 347 -4.09 29.93 5.90
CA TRP A 347 -3.95 30.65 7.18
C TRP A 347 -4.80 31.93 7.30
N PRO A 348 -4.93 32.80 6.28
CA PRO A 348 -5.79 33.99 6.36
C PRO A 348 -7.27 33.67 6.55
N LEU A 349 -7.73 32.47 6.13
CA LEU A 349 -9.13 32.07 6.27
C LEU A 349 -9.53 31.82 7.72
N GLU A 350 -8.56 31.62 8.62
CA GLU A 350 -8.82 31.51 10.06
C GLU A 350 -9.40 32.82 10.64
N MET A 351 -9.20 33.96 9.98
CA MET A 351 -9.76 35.27 10.35
C MET A 351 -11.20 35.48 9.85
N ILE A 352 -11.74 34.57 9.03
CA ILE A 352 -13.10 34.65 8.51
C ILE A 352 -14.04 33.95 9.48
N GLU A 353 -14.99 34.69 10.05
CA GLU A 353 -16.00 34.15 11.00
C GLU A 353 -17.08 33.31 10.30
N ASP A 354 -17.44 33.66 9.05
CA ASP A 354 -18.44 32.91 8.28
C ASP A 354 -17.88 31.55 7.86
N GLN A 355 -18.34 30.50 8.53
CA GLN A 355 -17.88 29.12 8.32
C GLN A 355 -18.28 28.58 6.93
N THR A 356 -19.40 29.05 6.35
CA THR A 356 -19.84 28.63 5.02
C THR A 356 -18.91 29.19 3.97
N LEU A 357 -18.67 30.49 4.01
CA LEU A 357 -17.74 31.17 3.10
C LEU A 357 -16.32 30.61 3.21
N ARG A 358 -15.86 30.35 4.45
CA ARG A 358 -14.56 29.74 4.70
C ARG A 358 -14.45 28.40 3.99
N LYS A 359 -15.45 27.52 4.16
CA LYS A 359 -15.45 26.18 3.54
C LYS A 359 -15.48 26.26 2.01
N GLU A 360 -16.30 27.14 1.43
CA GLU A 360 -16.36 27.36 -0.02
C GLU A 360 -15.00 27.77 -0.59
N ILE A 361 -14.30 28.70 0.07
CA ILE A 361 -12.96 29.12 -0.34
C ILE A 361 -11.96 27.97 -0.21
N GLU A 362 -11.98 27.24 0.92
CA GLU A 362 -11.10 26.11 1.16
C GLU A 362 -11.24 25.02 0.07
N GLU A 363 -12.47 24.73 -0.35
CA GLU A 363 -12.75 23.75 -1.40
C GLU A 363 -12.30 24.25 -2.80
N ALA A 364 -12.34 25.55 -3.04
CA ALA A 364 -11.96 26.15 -4.32
C ALA A 364 -10.45 26.28 -4.55
N ILE A 365 -9.61 26.27 -3.50
CA ILE A 365 -8.17 26.58 -3.58
C ILE A 365 -7.43 25.64 -4.55
N ILE A 366 -7.49 24.32 -4.34
CA ILE A 366 -6.75 23.37 -5.21
C ILE A 366 -7.25 23.43 -6.66
N PRO A 367 -8.55 23.44 -6.95
CA PRO A 367 -9.04 23.65 -8.31
C PRO A 367 -8.52 24.95 -8.97
N GLN A 368 -8.51 26.08 -8.25
CA GLN A 368 -8.03 27.36 -8.77
C GLN A 368 -6.51 27.37 -8.99
N LEU A 369 -5.73 26.85 -8.03
CA LEU A 369 -4.29 26.69 -8.20
C LEU A 369 -3.96 25.81 -9.40
N THR A 370 -4.65 24.68 -9.55
CA THR A 370 -4.49 23.76 -10.69
C THR A 370 -4.77 24.46 -12.01
N LYS A 371 -5.87 25.21 -12.10
CA LYS A 371 -6.25 25.97 -13.31
C LYS A 371 -5.19 27.01 -13.67
N GLN A 372 -4.70 27.78 -12.69
CA GLN A 372 -3.71 28.84 -12.92
C GLN A 372 -2.32 28.25 -13.22
N ALA A 373 -1.89 27.22 -12.51
CA ALA A 373 -0.64 26.52 -12.76
C ALA A 373 -0.59 25.86 -14.14
N ALA A 374 -1.71 25.29 -14.60
CA ALA A 374 -1.82 24.69 -15.94
C ALA A 374 -1.66 25.72 -17.09
N ALA A 375 -1.93 26.99 -16.83
CA ALA A 375 -1.74 28.07 -17.81
C ALA A 375 -0.28 28.56 -17.88
N ILE A 376 0.60 28.13 -16.96
CA ILE A 376 2.01 28.52 -16.91
C ILE A 376 2.82 27.49 -17.71
N SER A 377 3.36 27.91 -18.85
CA SER A 377 4.29 27.08 -19.61
C SER A 377 5.58 26.84 -18.84
N PRO A 378 6.13 25.61 -18.82
CA PRO A 378 7.41 25.35 -18.18
C PRO A 378 8.55 26.03 -18.91
N THR A 379 9.57 26.47 -18.17
CA THR A 379 10.83 27.00 -18.69
C THR A 379 12.00 26.40 -17.93
N VAL A 380 13.18 26.38 -18.55
CA VAL A 380 14.41 25.90 -17.93
C VAL A 380 14.85 26.72 -16.71
N ASN A 381 14.28 27.93 -16.52
CA ASN A 381 14.59 28.83 -15.40
C ASN A 381 13.55 28.77 -14.28
N ASP A 382 12.59 27.85 -14.36
CA ASP A 382 11.60 27.68 -13.33
C ASP A 382 12.25 27.26 -12.01
N MET A 383 11.58 27.59 -10.92
CA MET A 383 11.96 27.15 -9.58
C MET A 383 11.85 25.62 -9.48
N VAL A 384 12.69 25.04 -8.63
CA VAL A 384 12.74 23.60 -8.40
C VAL A 384 12.48 23.31 -6.92
N SER A 385 11.59 22.35 -6.67
CA SER A 385 11.28 21.90 -5.31
C SER A 385 11.64 20.43 -5.12
N LEU A 386 11.83 19.99 -3.86
CA LEU A 386 11.95 18.59 -3.46
C LEU A 386 10.66 18.17 -2.74
N ASP A 387 10.12 17.02 -3.11
CA ASP A 387 8.89 16.43 -2.56
C ASP A 387 9.08 15.73 -1.21
N TRP A 388 10.25 15.82 -0.57
CA TRP A 388 10.64 15.11 0.63
C TRP A 388 10.02 15.68 1.92
N MET A 389 8.76 16.12 1.87
CA MET A 389 8.06 16.71 3.02
C MET A 389 7.92 15.73 4.19
N ASN A 390 7.88 14.42 3.89
CA ASN A 390 7.84 13.32 4.87
C ASN A 390 9.01 12.34 4.67
N GLY A 391 10.21 12.85 4.42
CA GLY A 391 11.36 12.05 4.03
C GLY A 391 11.25 11.47 2.63
N ARG A 392 12.25 10.68 2.23
CA ARG A 392 12.25 9.92 0.97
C ARG A 392 12.09 8.43 1.28
N ARG A 393 11.13 7.75 0.61
CA ARG A 393 10.91 6.30 0.73
C ARG A 393 11.68 5.53 -0.33
N SER A 394 11.58 5.92 -1.59
CA SER A 394 12.29 5.33 -2.73
C SER A 394 12.71 6.41 -3.73
N PRO A 395 13.85 6.20 -4.43
CA PRO A 395 14.91 5.25 -4.11
C PRO A 395 15.72 5.69 -2.86
N ASP A 396 16.39 4.72 -2.24
CA ASP A 396 17.31 4.94 -1.11
C ASP A 396 16.66 5.68 0.05
N ALA A 397 15.88 4.93 0.85
CA ALA A 397 15.06 5.48 1.94
C ALA A 397 15.87 6.34 2.92
N ASN A 398 15.37 7.54 3.22
CA ASN A 398 15.92 8.42 4.25
C ASN A 398 14.82 9.33 4.80
N GLN A 399 14.33 9.03 6.01
CA GLN A 399 13.25 9.76 6.66
C GLN A 399 13.69 11.09 7.31
N PHE A 400 14.99 11.37 7.40
CA PHE A 400 15.52 12.64 7.93
C PHE A 400 15.48 13.76 6.90
N LEU A 401 15.43 13.44 5.61
CA LEU A 401 15.33 14.42 4.52
C LEU A 401 14.05 15.26 4.65
N LYS A 402 14.13 16.51 4.20
CA LYS A 402 13.03 17.48 4.24
C LYS A 402 12.82 18.11 2.87
N GLY A 403 11.57 18.52 2.61
CA GLY A 403 11.22 19.27 1.41
C GLY A 403 11.95 20.61 1.33
N VAL A 404 12.24 21.02 0.10
CA VAL A 404 12.91 22.30 -0.19
C VAL A 404 12.20 22.98 -1.35
N VAL A 405 12.16 24.32 -1.32
CA VAL A 405 11.73 25.15 -2.45
C VAL A 405 12.88 26.09 -2.81
N SER A 406 13.40 25.99 -4.03
CA SER A 406 14.56 26.75 -4.51
C SER A 406 14.19 27.65 -5.68
N GLY A 407 14.86 28.81 -5.83
CA GLY A 407 14.65 29.75 -6.92
C GLY A 407 13.57 30.80 -6.68
N LEU A 408 13.22 31.06 -5.40
CA LEU A 408 12.27 32.12 -5.06
C LEU A 408 12.82 33.51 -5.40
N ASN A 409 11.95 34.35 -5.97
CA ASN A 409 12.18 35.77 -6.18
C ASN A 409 10.87 36.56 -5.99
N LEU A 410 10.93 37.90 -6.05
CA LEU A 410 9.77 38.76 -5.78
C LEU A 410 8.62 38.62 -6.80
N GLY A 411 8.84 37.99 -7.94
CA GLY A 411 7.81 37.73 -8.97
C GLY A 411 7.10 36.38 -8.82
N ILE A 412 7.44 35.59 -7.79
CA ILE A 412 6.83 34.28 -7.56
C ILE A 412 5.50 34.43 -6.82
N ASP A 413 4.47 33.77 -7.34
CA ASP A 413 3.12 33.73 -6.78
C ASP A 413 2.71 32.29 -6.37
N ALA A 414 1.56 32.16 -5.72
CA ALA A 414 1.09 30.86 -5.23
C ALA A 414 0.90 29.81 -6.34
N PRO A 415 0.37 30.13 -7.55
CA PRO A 415 0.29 29.17 -8.66
C PRO A 415 1.65 28.64 -9.11
N ARG A 416 2.70 29.48 -9.12
CA ARG A 416 4.06 29.05 -9.49
C ARG A 416 4.68 28.13 -8.43
N ILE A 417 4.46 28.43 -7.15
CA ILE A 417 4.88 27.55 -6.07
C ILE A 417 4.15 26.20 -6.21
N PHE A 418 2.83 26.22 -6.38
CA PHE A 418 2.05 24.99 -6.56
C PHE A 418 2.52 24.16 -7.76
N LYS A 419 2.81 24.81 -8.90
CA LYS A 419 3.37 24.17 -10.09
C LYS A 419 4.68 23.44 -9.74
N SER A 420 5.62 24.10 -9.08
CA SER A 420 6.91 23.50 -8.72
C SER A 420 6.78 22.32 -7.75
N LEU A 421 5.78 22.34 -6.85
CA LEU A 421 5.49 21.24 -5.96
C LEU A 421 4.89 20.03 -6.70
N VAL A 422 4.03 20.27 -7.69
CA VAL A 422 3.53 19.21 -8.58
C VAL A 422 4.67 18.63 -9.43
N GLU A 423 5.53 19.47 -9.97
CA GLU A 423 6.74 19.04 -10.69
C GLU A 423 7.65 18.18 -9.79
N ALA A 424 7.86 18.59 -8.54
CA ALA A 424 8.67 17.84 -7.59
C ALA A 424 8.15 16.42 -7.35
N THR A 425 6.82 16.26 -7.17
CA THR A 425 6.23 14.93 -7.01
C THR A 425 6.36 14.07 -8.27
N CYS A 426 6.31 14.69 -9.45
CA CYS A 426 6.57 14.00 -10.72
C CYS A 426 8.06 13.64 -10.89
N PHE A 427 8.99 14.49 -10.43
CA PHE A 427 10.42 14.19 -10.42
C PHE A 427 10.77 13.06 -9.45
N GLY A 428 10.15 13.03 -8.27
CA GLY A 428 10.26 11.89 -7.35
C GLY A 428 9.78 10.58 -7.99
N ALA A 429 8.66 10.61 -8.73
CA ALA A 429 8.20 9.45 -9.49
C ALA A 429 9.18 9.06 -10.61
N ARG A 430 9.81 10.03 -11.27
CA ARG A 430 10.84 9.77 -12.29
C ARG A 430 12.07 9.11 -11.68
N SER A 431 12.53 9.54 -10.51
CA SER A 431 13.69 8.92 -9.85
C SER A 431 13.45 7.44 -9.50
N ILE A 432 12.21 7.06 -9.19
CA ILE A 432 11.82 5.66 -9.03
C ILE A 432 11.86 4.91 -10.36
N SER A 433 11.29 5.48 -11.43
CA SER A 433 11.31 4.87 -12.77
C SER A 433 12.74 4.69 -13.29
N ASP A 434 13.59 5.70 -13.09
CA ASP A 434 15.00 5.66 -13.50
C ASP A 434 15.76 4.58 -12.73
N ARG A 435 15.52 4.42 -11.40
CA ARG A 435 16.11 3.34 -10.60
C ARG A 435 15.79 1.96 -11.17
N PHE A 436 14.56 1.69 -11.58
CA PHE A 436 14.20 0.42 -12.22
C PHE A 436 14.96 0.23 -13.54
N THR A 437 15.04 1.28 -14.34
CA THR A 437 15.75 1.23 -15.65
C THR A 437 17.25 1.01 -15.48
N ASP A 438 17.88 1.71 -14.54
CA ASP A 438 19.31 1.60 -14.24
C ASP A 438 19.68 0.20 -13.74
N GLU A 439 18.78 -0.48 -13.04
CA GLU A 439 18.95 -1.86 -12.56
C GLU A 439 18.48 -2.91 -13.59
N GLY A 440 18.20 -2.48 -14.82
CA GLY A 440 17.91 -3.37 -15.96
C GLY A 440 16.46 -3.79 -16.13
N ILE A 441 15.51 -3.10 -15.48
CA ILE A 441 14.06 -3.33 -15.66
C ILE A 441 13.49 -2.22 -16.54
N ASP A 442 13.06 -2.59 -17.75
CA ASP A 442 12.46 -1.64 -18.68
C ASP A 442 11.10 -1.13 -18.19
N VAL A 443 10.96 0.20 -18.07
CA VAL A 443 9.70 0.86 -17.73
C VAL A 443 9.13 1.50 -19.00
N LYS A 444 8.09 0.91 -19.58
CA LYS A 444 7.44 1.36 -20.83
C LYS A 444 6.37 2.42 -20.59
N GLY A 445 5.76 2.42 -19.41
CA GLY A 445 4.68 3.34 -19.06
C GLY A 445 4.22 3.17 -17.62
N VAL A 446 3.18 3.90 -17.26
CA VAL A 446 2.58 3.86 -15.93
C VAL A 446 1.09 3.55 -16.05
N ILE A 447 0.59 2.71 -15.14
CA ILE A 447 -0.83 2.54 -14.87
C ILE A 447 -1.13 3.31 -13.60
N ALA A 448 -1.79 4.45 -13.73
CA ALA A 448 -2.12 5.33 -12.62
C ALA A 448 -3.48 4.95 -12.02
N LEU A 449 -3.50 4.74 -10.71
CA LEU A 449 -4.66 4.34 -9.92
C LEU A 449 -4.90 5.33 -8.78
N GLY A 450 -6.10 5.31 -8.21
CA GLY A 450 -6.46 6.14 -7.05
C GLY A 450 -7.01 7.52 -7.41
N GLY A 451 -7.39 8.26 -6.36
CA GLY A 451 -8.23 9.47 -6.51
C GLY A 451 -7.58 10.60 -7.29
N ILE A 452 -6.26 10.82 -7.16
CA ILE A 452 -5.56 11.90 -7.88
C ILE A 452 -5.46 11.55 -9.37
N ALA A 453 -5.20 10.29 -9.71
CA ALA A 453 -5.11 9.84 -11.09
C ALA A 453 -6.39 10.15 -11.88
N ARG A 454 -7.55 9.94 -11.28
CA ARG A 454 -8.86 10.20 -11.92
C ARG A 454 -9.27 11.67 -11.92
N LYS A 455 -8.94 12.41 -10.84
CA LYS A 455 -9.46 13.78 -10.63
C LYS A 455 -8.57 14.86 -11.25
N SER A 456 -7.28 14.62 -11.48
CA SER A 456 -6.34 15.65 -11.93
C SER A 456 -5.67 15.34 -13.26
N SER A 457 -6.30 15.76 -14.34
CA SER A 457 -5.69 15.68 -15.68
C SER A 457 -4.38 16.48 -15.78
N TYR A 458 -4.24 17.55 -15.02
CA TYR A 458 -3.03 18.37 -14.96
C TYR A 458 -1.83 17.56 -14.40
N VAL A 459 -2.03 16.88 -13.27
CA VAL A 459 -0.98 16.04 -12.66
C VAL A 459 -0.62 14.87 -13.58
N MET A 460 -1.62 14.21 -14.19
CA MET A 460 -1.37 13.08 -15.09
C MET A 460 -0.62 13.48 -16.35
N GLN A 461 -0.96 14.63 -16.97
CA GLN A 461 -0.21 15.13 -18.11
C GLN A 461 1.22 15.51 -17.73
N MET A 462 1.42 16.20 -16.59
CA MET A 462 2.75 16.54 -16.11
C MET A 462 3.58 15.30 -15.81
N LEU A 463 3.00 14.29 -15.18
CA LEU A 463 3.67 13.01 -14.91
C LEU A 463 4.12 12.35 -16.23
N SER A 464 3.26 12.35 -17.27
CA SER A 464 3.60 11.83 -18.59
C SER A 464 4.76 12.60 -19.24
N ASP A 465 4.70 13.95 -19.18
CA ASP A 465 5.74 14.83 -19.74
C ASP A 465 7.10 14.63 -19.02
N VAL A 466 7.08 14.56 -17.68
CA VAL A 466 8.29 14.38 -16.84
C VAL A 466 8.92 13.00 -17.03
N LEU A 467 8.13 11.94 -17.08
CA LEU A 467 8.62 10.57 -17.25
C LEU A 467 8.98 10.27 -18.72
N ASN A 468 8.49 11.10 -19.65
CA ASN A 468 8.53 10.81 -21.09
C ASN A 468 7.95 9.42 -21.42
N LYS A 469 6.82 9.08 -20.80
CA LYS A 469 6.17 7.77 -20.91
C LYS A 469 4.64 7.92 -20.92
N PRO A 470 3.90 7.01 -21.57
CA PRO A 470 2.44 7.00 -21.52
C PRO A 470 1.96 6.70 -20.10
N ILE A 471 0.88 7.38 -19.68
CA ILE A 471 0.18 7.14 -18.41
C ILE A 471 -1.24 6.68 -18.73
N LYS A 472 -1.54 5.42 -18.43
CA LYS A 472 -2.89 4.85 -18.53
C LYS A 472 -3.61 5.05 -17.19
N VAL A 473 -4.83 5.56 -17.17
CA VAL A 473 -5.64 5.73 -15.94
C VAL A 473 -6.64 4.60 -15.85
N GLY A 474 -6.60 3.80 -14.79
CA GLY A 474 -7.52 2.67 -14.58
C GLY A 474 -8.97 3.13 -14.46
N ALA A 475 -9.89 2.36 -15.05
CA ALA A 475 -11.32 2.70 -15.09
C ALA A 475 -12.07 2.39 -13.79
N SER A 476 -11.67 1.36 -13.02
CA SER A 476 -12.31 1.06 -11.74
C SER A 476 -11.86 2.02 -10.63
N ASP A 477 -12.81 2.46 -9.80
CA ASP A 477 -12.53 3.19 -8.56
C ASP A 477 -12.10 2.27 -7.41
N GLN A 478 -12.34 0.96 -7.55
CA GLN A 478 -12.17 -0.05 -6.50
C GLN A 478 -11.12 -1.10 -6.91
N THR A 479 -9.99 -0.64 -7.47
CA THR A 479 -8.97 -1.55 -8.05
C THR A 479 -8.42 -2.56 -7.05
N CYS A 480 -8.26 -2.21 -5.74
CA CYS A 480 -7.79 -3.15 -4.71
C CYS A 480 -8.81 -4.28 -4.52
N ALA A 481 -10.08 -3.94 -4.24
CA ALA A 481 -11.15 -4.92 -4.11
C ALA A 481 -11.37 -5.72 -5.41
N LEU A 482 -11.21 -5.10 -6.59
CA LEU A 482 -11.32 -5.79 -7.88
C LEU A 482 -10.21 -6.83 -8.06
N GLY A 483 -8.96 -6.48 -7.73
CA GLY A 483 -7.85 -7.43 -7.77
C GLY A 483 -8.03 -8.60 -6.79
N ALA A 484 -8.52 -8.31 -5.58
CA ALA A 484 -8.89 -9.35 -4.61
C ALA A 484 -10.00 -10.27 -5.17
N ALA A 485 -11.01 -9.72 -5.84
CA ALA A 485 -12.08 -10.50 -6.50
C ALA A 485 -11.54 -11.37 -7.65
N MET A 486 -10.56 -10.89 -8.43
CA MET A 486 -9.88 -11.66 -9.48
C MET A 486 -9.11 -12.86 -8.91
N PHE A 487 -8.39 -12.67 -7.81
CA PHE A 487 -7.73 -13.77 -7.11
C PHE A 487 -8.74 -14.76 -6.52
N ALA A 488 -9.86 -14.28 -6.00
CA ALA A 488 -10.93 -15.15 -5.51
C ALA A 488 -11.50 -16.05 -6.61
N ALA A 489 -11.71 -15.50 -7.81
CA ALA A 489 -12.17 -16.27 -8.96
C ALA A 489 -11.15 -17.34 -9.40
N THR A 490 -9.86 -16.99 -9.35
CA THR A 490 -8.76 -17.92 -9.67
C THR A 490 -8.65 -19.01 -8.61
N ALA A 491 -8.66 -18.65 -7.31
CA ALA A 491 -8.61 -19.62 -6.21
C ALA A 491 -9.82 -20.57 -6.20
N ALA A 492 -10.99 -20.11 -6.67
CA ALA A 492 -12.18 -20.92 -6.84
C ALA A 492 -12.15 -21.83 -8.10
N GLY A 493 -11.07 -21.77 -8.88
CA GLY A 493 -10.87 -22.61 -10.08
C GLY A 493 -11.67 -22.18 -11.32
N LYS A 494 -12.23 -20.94 -11.31
CA LYS A 494 -12.96 -20.43 -12.47
C LYS A 494 -12.00 -20.06 -13.61
N PHE A 495 -10.80 -19.60 -13.26
CA PHE A 495 -9.72 -19.30 -14.20
C PHE A 495 -8.47 -20.12 -13.86
N THR A 496 -7.66 -20.41 -14.86
CA THR A 496 -6.41 -21.16 -14.72
C THR A 496 -5.26 -20.33 -14.17
N SER A 497 -5.39 -18.99 -14.25
CA SER A 497 -4.43 -18.02 -13.71
C SER A 497 -5.10 -16.68 -13.43
N VAL A 498 -4.48 -15.88 -12.59
CA VAL A 498 -4.97 -14.52 -12.32
C VAL A 498 -4.84 -13.60 -13.56
N GLN A 499 -3.90 -13.88 -14.48
CA GLN A 499 -3.78 -13.16 -15.74
C GLN A 499 -5.01 -13.40 -16.64
N GLU A 500 -5.55 -14.63 -16.64
CA GLU A 500 -6.80 -14.92 -17.33
C GLU A 500 -7.97 -14.17 -16.66
N ALA A 501 -8.03 -14.16 -15.33
CA ALA A 501 -9.01 -13.37 -14.58
C ALA A 501 -8.93 -11.88 -14.92
N MET A 502 -7.72 -11.30 -14.94
CA MET A 502 -7.49 -9.91 -15.35
C MET A 502 -8.05 -9.61 -16.74
N SER A 503 -7.81 -10.50 -17.71
CA SER A 503 -8.28 -10.31 -19.08
C SER A 503 -9.82 -10.39 -19.23
N ARG A 504 -10.51 -11.03 -18.29
CA ARG A 504 -11.98 -11.22 -18.31
C ARG A 504 -12.71 -10.23 -17.42
N MET A 505 -12.17 -9.99 -16.24
CA MET A 505 -12.78 -9.15 -15.20
C MET A 505 -12.23 -7.71 -15.20
N GLY A 506 -11.17 -7.43 -15.97
CA GLY A 506 -10.56 -6.11 -16.07
C GLY A 506 -11.54 -5.07 -16.63
N ARG A 507 -11.46 -3.84 -16.13
CA ARG A 507 -12.33 -2.72 -16.53
C ARG A 507 -11.69 -1.82 -17.59
N GLY A 508 -10.41 -2.10 -17.95
CA GLY A 508 -9.65 -1.31 -18.90
C GLY A 508 -9.22 0.05 -18.35
N PHE A 509 -9.03 0.98 -19.25
CA PHE A 509 -8.49 2.31 -18.95
C PHE A 509 -9.41 3.41 -19.45
N ASP A 510 -9.73 4.38 -18.59
CA ASP A 510 -10.58 5.54 -18.95
C ASP A 510 -9.86 6.47 -19.92
N LYS A 511 -8.56 6.68 -19.71
CA LYS A 511 -7.76 7.64 -20.47
C LYS A 511 -6.29 7.27 -20.49
N THR A 512 -5.63 7.62 -21.59
CA THR A 512 -4.17 7.57 -21.71
C THR A 512 -3.63 8.95 -21.99
N TYR A 513 -2.63 9.39 -21.22
CA TYR A 513 -1.87 10.61 -21.44
C TYR A 513 -0.56 10.26 -22.13
N PHE A 514 -0.20 11.02 -23.14
CA PHE A 514 1.06 10.89 -23.85
C PHE A 514 1.96 12.09 -23.59
N PRO A 515 3.30 11.91 -23.59
CA PRO A 515 4.24 12.99 -23.39
C PRO A 515 4.09 14.10 -24.46
N ASN A 516 4.16 15.35 -24.04
CA ASN A 516 4.33 16.48 -24.94
C ASN A 516 5.83 16.67 -25.20
N VAL A 517 6.28 16.37 -26.41
CA VAL A 517 7.68 16.38 -26.81
C VAL A 517 8.37 17.73 -26.54
N GLU A 518 7.67 18.85 -26.77
CA GLU A 518 8.22 20.19 -26.52
C GLU A 518 8.51 20.46 -25.04
N ARG A 519 7.81 19.79 -24.11
CA ARG A 519 8.00 19.92 -22.66
C ARG A 519 9.03 18.95 -22.10
N VAL A 520 9.19 17.79 -22.74
CA VAL A 520 10.12 16.73 -22.28
C VAL A 520 11.54 17.28 -22.11
N ASP A 521 12.05 18.03 -23.08
CA ASP A 521 13.41 18.57 -23.02
C ASP A 521 13.58 19.57 -21.87
N ILE A 522 12.57 20.39 -21.61
CA ILE A 522 12.56 21.34 -20.49
C ILE A 522 12.56 20.56 -19.17
N TYR A 523 11.69 19.55 -19.05
CA TYR A 523 11.62 18.72 -17.84
C TYR A 523 12.87 17.88 -17.62
N ASN A 524 13.59 17.47 -18.65
CA ASN A 524 14.90 16.84 -18.51
C ASN A 524 15.91 17.76 -17.81
N ILE A 525 15.95 19.04 -18.17
CA ILE A 525 16.83 20.03 -17.55
C ILE A 525 16.41 20.31 -16.10
N LEU A 526 15.11 20.48 -15.86
CA LEU A 526 14.59 20.72 -14.50
C LEU A 526 14.80 19.51 -13.58
N TYR A 527 14.68 18.30 -14.11
CA TYR A 527 14.97 17.07 -13.38
C TYR A 527 16.45 16.95 -12.97
N GLN A 528 17.37 17.35 -13.85
CA GLN A 528 18.79 17.42 -13.47
C GLN A 528 19.02 18.37 -12.29
N LYS A 529 18.38 19.55 -12.32
CA LYS A 529 18.43 20.50 -11.20
C LYS A 529 17.79 19.94 -9.91
N TYR A 530 16.70 19.17 -10.05
CA TYR A 530 16.09 18.45 -8.92
C TYR A 530 17.09 17.45 -8.30
N CYS A 531 17.80 16.67 -9.11
CA CYS A 531 18.81 15.72 -8.64
C CYS A 531 20.00 16.44 -7.95
N GLU A 532 20.50 17.54 -8.52
CA GLU A 532 21.59 18.35 -7.94
C GLU A 532 21.19 18.98 -6.60
N LEU A 533 19.96 19.52 -6.52
CA LEU A 533 19.38 20.05 -5.28
C LEU A 533 19.24 18.94 -4.23
N GLY A 534 18.77 17.77 -4.62
CA GLY A 534 18.65 16.58 -3.76
C GLY A 534 19.99 16.17 -3.17
N GLN A 535 21.02 16.02 -4.00
CA GLN A 535 22.38 15.69 -3.55
C GLN A 535 22.94 16.72 -2.56
N THR A 536 22.60 18.00 -2.74
CA THR A 536 23.01 19.07 -1.84
C THR A 536 22.33 18.94 -0.48
N VAL A 537 21.01 18.67 -0.47
CA VAL A 537 20.24 18.48 0.76
C VAL A 537 20.70 17.24 1.51
N GLU A 538 20.98 16.15 0.85
CA GLU A 538 21.54 14.94 1.47
C GLU A 538 22.85 15.19 2.18
N LYS A 539 23.74 16.02 1.61
CA LYS A 539 25.03 16.36 2.23
C LYS A 539 24.89 17.17 3.50
N ILE A 540 23.89 18.03 3.59
CA ILE A 540 23.68 18.91 4.79
C ILE A 540 22.78 18.29 5.83
N THR A 541 22.08 17.18 5.51
CA THR A 541 21.17 16.47 6.43
C THR A 541 21.90 15.37 7.22
N LYS A 542 23.15 15.11 6.95
CA LYS A 542 23.98 14.09 7.63
C LYS A 542 24.30 14.44 9.07
#